data_7465830f3b4a19f8bd570d342aa934f0
#
_entry.id   7465830f3b4a19f8bd570d342aa934f0
#
_cell.length_a   1.000
_cell.length_b   1.000
_cell.length_c   1.000
_cell.angle_alpha   90.00
_cell.angle_beta   90.00
_cell.angle_gamma   90.00
#
_symmetry.space_group_name_H-M   'P 1'
#
loop_
_entity.id
_entity.type
_entity.pdbx_description
1 polymer ?
#
loop_
_entity_poly.entity_id
_entity_poly.type
_entity_poly.pdbx_seq_one_letter_code
_entity_poly.pdbx_strand_id
1 'polypeptide(L)'
;MKICVVGGGTAGFVSALTLKASFPTYTVDIIKSSNIPTIGVGEGSTEHWSRFMEFVGIQAGEMIRECDATFKTGIMFKLSLIHI
;
A
#
# COMPACT_ATOMS: atom_id res chain seq x y z
N MET A 1 -16.79 12.93 12.13
CA MET A 1 -15.41 13.47 12.27
C MET A 1 -14.77 13.55 10.89
N LYS A 2 -13.96 14.55 10.69
CA LYS A 2 -13.22 14.75 9.44
C LYS A 2 -11.73 14.56 9.72
N ILE A 3 -11.08 13.73 8.91
CA ILE A 3 -9.65 13.42 9.04
C ILE A 3 -8.96 13.87 7.76
N CYS A 4 -7.82 14.53 7.91
CA CYS A 4 -7.01 14.96 6.78
C CYS A 4 -5.65 14.25 6.84
N VAL A 5 -5.31 13.54 5.75
CA VAL A 5 -4.02 12.88 5.60
C VAL A 5 -3.14 13.73 4.70
N VAL A 6 -1.99 14.15 5.20
CA VAL A 6 -1.06 14.98 4.43
C VAL A 6 0.01 14.07 3.84
N GLY A 7 -0.01 13.93 2.53
CA GLY A 7 0.93 13.10 1.79
C GLY A 7 0.22 12.25 0.74
N GLY A 8 0.70 12.28 -0.49
CA GLY A 8 0.11 11.58 -1.64
C GLY A 8 0.92 10.38 -2.11
N GLY A 9 1.86 9.88 -1.28
CA GLY A 9 2.61 8.67 -1.58
C GLY A 9 1.90 7.41 -1.09
N THR A 10 2.61 6.29 -1.13
CA THR A 10 2.07 5.00 -0.69
C THR A 10 1.58 5.05 0.75
N ALA A 11 2.38 5.60 1.66
CA ALA A 11 2.01 5.69 3.07
C ALA A 11 0.75 6.52 3.29
N GLY A 12 0.60 7.62 2.58
CA GLY A 12 -0.58 8.48 2.67
C GLY A 12 -1.84 7.77 2.21
N PHE A 13 -1.81 7.11 1.06
CA PHE A 13 -2.96 6.38 0.53
C PHE A 13 -3.31 5.16 1.38
N VAL A 14 -2.32 4.40 1.84
CA VAL A 14 -2.57 3.25 2.73
C VAL A 14 -3.21 3.71 4.04
N SER A 15 -2.71 4.80 4.61
CA SER A 15 -3.27 5.37 5.84
C SER A 15 -4.72 5.84 5.63
N ALA A 16 -4.99 6.53 4.55
CA ALA A 16 -6.33 7.03 4.25
C ALA A 16 -7.32 5.90 4.02
N LEU A 17 -6.94 4.87 3.26
CA LEU A 17 -7.78 3.70 3.02
C LEU A 17 -8.07 2.94 4.31
N THR A 18 -7.06 2.76 5.15
CA THR A 18 -7.22 2.08 6.45
C THR A 18 -8.18 2.85 7.35
N LEU A 19 -8.03 4.17 7.42
CA LEU A 19 -8.91 5.01 8.22
C LEU A 19 -10.35 4.98 7.70
N LYS A 20 -10.54 5.04 6.39
CA LYS A 20 -11.87 4.99 5.80
C LYS A 20 -12.54 3.64 6.01
N ALA A 21 -11.79 2.55 5.89
CA ALA A 21 -12.32 1.21 6.15
C ALA A 21 -12.67 1.00 7.62
N SER A 22 -11.87 1.56 8.54
CA SER A 22 -12.11 1.46 9.99
C SER A 22 -13.27 2.34 10.45
N PHE A 23 -13.43 3.51 9.84
CA PHE A 23 -14.43 4.50 10.23
C PHE A 23 -15.23 4.98 9.02
N PRO A 24 -16.14 4.14 8.50
CA PRO A 24 -16.84 4.46 7.23
C PRO A 24 -17.65 5.74 7.26
N THR A 25 -18.08 6.18 8.45
CA THR A 25 -18.87 7.41 8.59
C THR A 25 -18.04 8.69 8.63
N TYR A 26 -16.71 8.54 8.77
CA TYR A 26 -15.80 9.68 8.81
C TYR A 26 -15.47 10.15 7.39
N THR A 27 -15.27 11.45 7.24
CA THR A 27 -14.72 12.00 6.01
C THR A 27 -13.22 11.96 6.08
N VAL A 28 -12.58 11.31 5.10
CA VAL A 28 -11.12 11.20 5.03
C VAL A 28 -10.66 11.88 3.75
N ASP A 29 -9.87 12.94 3.89
CA ASP A 29 -9.31 13.69 2.78
C ASP A 29 -7.81 13.48 2.71
N ILE A 30 -7.27 13.52 1.49
CA ILE A 30 -5.82 13.46 1.26
C ILE A 30 -5.38 14.80 0.66
N ILE A 31 -4.34 15.38 1.24
CA ILE A 31 -3.69 16.57 0.69
C ILE A 31 -2.34 16.15 0.15
N LYS A 32 -2.12 16.39 -1.13
CA LYS A 32 -0.85 16.08 -1.79
C LYS A 32 -0.38 17.26 -2.63
N SER A 33 0.92 17.33 -2.88
CA SER A 33 1.49 18.32 -3.78
C SER A 33 1.33 17.88 -5.24
N SER A 34 0.81 18.78 -6.08
CA SER A 34 0.71 18.53 -7.51
C SER A 34 2.08 18.58 -8.21
N ASN A 35 3.09 19.13 -7.54
CA ASN A 35 4.45 19.28 -8.08
C ASN A 35 5.38 18.13 -7.69
N ILE A 36 4.98 17.29 -6.75
CA ILE A 36 5.77 16.16 -6.27
C ILE A 36 5.09 14.88 -6.71
N PRO A 37 5.60 14.18 -7.72
CA PRO A 37 5.00 12.91 -8.15
C PRO A 37 5.29 11.79 -7.16
N THR A 38 4.51 10.72 -7.26
CA THR A 38 4.79 9.49 -6.52
C THR A 38 6.11 8.90 -7.02
N ILE A 39 7.00 8.56 -6.09
CA ILE A 39 8.25 7.89 -6.44
C ILE A 39 7.94 6.44 -6.76
N GLY A 40 8.11 6.06 -8.02
CA GLY A 40 7.82 4.72 -8.48
C GLY A 40 9.08 4.04 -9.01
N VAL A 41 9.76 3.29 -8.16
CA VAL A 41 10.95 2.53 -8.53
C VAL A 41 10.71 1.03 -8.44
N GLY A 42 9.46 0.64 -8.23
CA GLY A 42 9.07 -0.74 -7.94
C GLY A 42 8.97 -0.98 -6.44
N GLU A 43 8.04 -1.81 -6.06
CA GLU A 43 7.81 -2.15 -4.66
C GLU A 43 7.57 -3.64 -4.50
N GLY A 44 8.28 -4.25 -3.55
CA GLY A 44 7.98 -5.58 -3.08
C GLY A 44 7.16 -5.50 -1.80
N SER A 45 6.26 -6.45 -1.61
CA SER A 45 5.42 -6.47 -0.43
C SER A 45 5.56 -7.77 0.33
N THR A 46 4.94 -7.83 1.50
CA THR A 46 4.89 -9.02 2.34
C THR A 46 3.45 -9.54 2.40
N GLU A 47 3.24 -10.63 3.13
CA GLU A 47 1.90 -11.18 3.35
C GLU A 47 0.94 -10.19 4.02
N HIS A 48 1.47 -9.22 4.75
CA HIS A 48 0.66 -8.17 5.37
C HIS A 48 -0.06 -7.31 4.33
N TRP A 49 0.51 -7.19 3.13
CA TRP A 49 -0.13 -6.47 2.03
C TRP A 49 -1.42 -7.15 1.60
N SER A 50 -1.43 -8.48 1.52
CA SER A 50 -2.63 -9.23 1.19
C SER A 50 -3.73 -9.01 2.22
N ARG A 51 -3.37 -8.98 3.50
CA ARG A 51 -4.33 -8.71 4.59
C ARG A 51 -4.87 -7.29 4.50
N PHE A 52 -4.01 -6.33 4.19
CA PHE A 52 -4.44 -4.95 3.98
C PHE A 52 -5.44 -4.85 2.83
N MET A 53 -5.15 -5.46 1.68
CA MET A 53 -6.05 -5.44 0.53
C MET A 53 -7.42 -6.04 0.87
N GLU A 54 -7.43 -7.16 1.57
CA GLU A 54 -8.67 -7.79 2.02
C GLU A 54 -9.47 -6.86 2.93
N PHE A 55 -8.79 -6.21 3.87
CA PHE A 55 -9.41 -5.29 4.82
C PHE A 55 -10.07 -4.09 4.13
N VAL A 56 -9.43 -3.52 3.11
CA VAL A 56 -9.96 -2.37 2.38
C VAL A 56 -10.80 -2.73 1.17
N GLY A 57 -10.93 -4.01 0.86
CA GLY A 57 -11.81 -4.49 -0.21
C GLY A 57 -11.20 -4.45 -1.61
N ILE A 58 -9.87 -4.51 -1.73
CA ILE A 58 -9.19 -4.57 -3.02
C ILE A 58 -8.90 -6.01 -3.37
N GLN A 59 -9.35 -6.45 -4.55
CA GLN A 59 -9.09 -7.80 -5.02
C GLN A 59 -7.76 -7.89 -5.75
N ALA A 60 -7.10 -9.06 -5.66
CA ALA A 60 -5.83 -9.28 -6.34
C ALA A 60 -5.93 -9.10 -7.85
N GLY A 61 -7.05 -9.52 -8.46
CA GLY A 61 -7.28 -9.33 -9.87
C GLY A 61 -7.29 -7.87 -10.29
N GLU A 62 -7.79 -6.99 -9.45
CA GLU A 62 -7.78 -5.55 -9.70
C GLU A 62 -6.35 -5.01 -9.71
N MET A 63 -5.51 -5.46 -8.76
CA MET A 63 -4.11 -5.05 -8.70
C MET A 63 -3.35 -5.48 -9.95
N ILE A 64 -3.60 -6.70 -10.44
CA ILE A 64 -2.94 -7.20 -11.64
C ILE A 64 -3.37 -6.42 -12.87
N ARG A 65 -4.68 -6.17 -13.04
CA ARG A 65 -5.22 -5.49 -14.22
C ARG A 65 -4.93 -3.99 -14.24
N GLU A 66 -5.07 -3.33 -13.09
CA GLU A 66 -5.04 -1.86 -13.02
C GLU A 66 -3.66 -1.31 -12.64
N CYS A 67 -2.83 -2.11 -11.97
CA CYS A 67 -1.56 -1.65 -11.41
C CYS A 67 -0.35 -2.45 -11.90
N ASP A 68 -0.54 -3.36 -12.84
CA ASP A 68 0.53 -4.22 -13.36
C ASP A 68 1.24 -5.04 -12.26
N ALA A 69 0.50 -5.39 -11.21
CA ALA A 69 1.04 -6.19 -10.12
C ALA A 69 1.26 -7.63 -10.54
N THR A 70 2.23 -8.29 -9.92
CA THR A 70 2.49 -9.71 -10.12
C THR A 70 2.58 -10.41 -8.77
N PHE A 71 2.50 -11.73 -8.79
CA PHE A 71 2.61 -12.51 -7.57
C PHE A 71 4.07 -12.63 -7.15
N LYS A 72 4.27 -12.62 -5.83
CA LYS A 72 5.56 -12.87 -5.20
C LYS A 72 5.48 -14.20 -4.49
N THR A 73 6.39 -15.11 -4.82
CA THR A 73 6.39 -16.46 -4.21
C THR A 73 7.08 -16.50 -2.85
N GLY A 74 7.91 -15.52 -2.55
CA GLY A 74 8.58 -15.44 -1.26
C GLY A 74 9.97 -14.84 -1.36
N ILE A 75 10.71 -14.93 -0.27
CA ILE A 75 12.08 -14.44 -0.18
C ILE A 75 12.95 -15.59 0.28
N MET A 76 14.07 -15.81 -0.42
CA MET A 76 15.07 -16.78 0.00
C MET A 76 16.24 -16.05 0.66
N PHE A 77 16.52 -16.40 1.91
CA PHE A 77 17.69 -15.90 2.62
C PHE A 77 18.79 -16.96 2.54
N LYS A 78 19.91 -16.60 1.89
CA LYS A 78 21.05 -17.53 1.79
C LYS A 78 21.93 -17.42 3.02
N LEU A 79 22.27 -18.55 3.60
CA LEU A 79 23.11 -18.62 4.79
C LEU A 79 24.59 -18.31 4.53
N SER A 80 24.97 -18.10 3.29
CA SER A 80 26.34 -17.76 2.93
C SER A 80 26.85 -16.49 3.63
N LEU A 81 25.98 -15.65 4.11
CA LEU A 81 26.35 -14.48 4.90
C LEU A 81 26.90 -14.84 6.28
N ILE A 82 26.71 -16.08 6.73
CA ILE A 82 27.15 -16.54 8.04
C ILE A 82 28.63 -16.89 8.05
N HIS A 83 29.24 -16.97 6.89
CA HIS A 83 30.66 -17.28 6.77
C HIS A 83 31.60 -16.11 7.00
N ILE A 84 31.06 -15.03 7.36
CA ILE A 84 31.81 -13.80 7.59
C ILE A 84 32.57 -13.84 8.92
#